data_7e2c302853ca1b72f89318ab1a093aca
#
_entry.id   7e2c302853ca1b72f89318ab1a093aca
#
_cell.length_a   1.000
_cell.length_b   1.000
_cell.length_c   1.000
_cell.angle_alpha   90.00
_cell.angle_beta   90.00
_cell.angle_gamma   90.00
#
_symmetry.space_group_name_H-M   'P 1'
#
loop_
_entity.id
_entity.type
_entity.pdbx_description
1 polymer ?
#
loop_
_entity_poly.entity_id
_entity_poly.type
_entity_poly.pdbx_seq_one_letter_code
_entity_poly.pdbx_strand_id
1 'polypeptide(L)'
;MRKKFVSILLMAALLSLIAISFANADTFGQVLDRWTKSRKYIGEDKLSNLEIKATYYSAEFIEAYIQKEAEANLWTQQEADDYKYKFLSALKLDEMIPIQIEFNNNAETMYMGPFDIMAKLTIKNKAYKPVDYDKRLNFKFQGKKEGLVYFPRYDEKTGKDLLEGVKTVTLELRSAIAPTITKGQPIKFLWDVSNDDPQKLYQGKTAARVETDRLLKRLEKLRKDKAEEEAKLKAINDA
;
A
#
# COMPACT_ATOMS: atom_id res chain seq x y z
N MET A 1 23.67 51.07 -23.69
CA MET A 1 23.47 49.72 -24.27
C MET A 1 23.93 48.58 -23.37
N ARG A 2 25.10 48.65 -22.70
CA ARG A 2 25.61 47.56 -21.81
C ARG A 2 24.66 47.12 -20.68
N LYS A 3 23.96 48.04 -20.00
CA LYS A 3 23.04 47.70 -18.87
C LYS A 3 21.80 46.91 -19.30
N LYS A 4 21.28 47.15 -20.53
CA LYS A 4 20.11 46.40 -21.04
C LYS A 4 20.49 44.96 -21.45
N PHE A 5 21.71 44.73 -21.96
CA PHE A 5 22.21 43.39 -22.29
C PHE A 5 22.42 42.51 -21.04
N VAL A 6 22.95 43.08 -19.95
CA VAL A 6 23.15 42.37 -18.69
C VAL A 6 21.80 41.97 -18.07
N SER A 7 20.77 42.84 -18.15
CA SER A 7 19.42 42.54 -17.64
C SER A 7 18.75 41.43 -18.41
N ILE A 8 18.91 41.34 -19.73
CA ILE A 8 18.34 40.30 -20.58
C ILE A 8 19.06 38.97 -20.34
N LEU A 9 20.37 38.97 -20.12
CA LEU A 9 21.16 37.78 -19.82
C LEU A 9 20.79 37.22 -18.44
N LEU A 10 20.56 38.05 -17.43
CA LEU A 10 20.12 37.64 -16.09
C LEU A 10 18.70 37.04 -16.12
N MET A 11 17.81 37.61 -16.91
CA MET A 11 16.44 37.12 -17.05
C MET A 11 16.38 35.79 -17.81
N ALA A 12 17.24 35.57 -18.80
CA ALA A 12 17.37 34.30 -19.50
C ALA A 12 17.97 33.21 -18.61
N ALA A 13 18.92 33.55 -17.72
CA ALA A 13 19.49 32.62 -16.76
C ALA A 13 18.48 32.21 -15.65
N LEU A 14 17.60 33.12 -15.21
CA LEU A 14 16.52 32.81 -14.27
C LEU A 14 15.44 31.89 -14.89
N LEU A 15 15.10 32.12 -16.17
CA LEU A 15 14.16 31.28 -16.90
C LEU A 15 14.69 29.84 -17.14
N SER A 16 16.01 29.69 -17.36
CA SER A 16 16.63 28.37 -17.51
C SER A 16 16.72 27.58 -16.20
N LEU A 17 16.84 28.26 -15.06
CA LEU A 17 16.81 27.59 -13.73
C LEU A 17 15.41 27.04 -13.37
N ILE A 18 14.34 27.70 -13.81
CA ILE A 18 12.98 27.25 -13.60
C ILE A 18 12.65 26.01 -14.47
N ALA A 19 13.20 25.95 -15.69
CA ALA A 19 12.97 24.83 -16.61
C ALA A 19 13.64 23.51 -16.15
N ILE A 20 14.69 23.57 -15.34
CA ILE A 20 15.44 22.39 -14.88
C ILE A 20 14.69 21.66 -13.74
N SER A 21 13.82 22.36 -13.02
CA SER A 21 13.07 21.77 -11.89
C SER A 21 11.87 20.90 -12.30
N PHE A 22 11.41 20.96 -13.55
CA PHE A 22 10.29 20.17 -14.05
C PHE A 22 10.69 18.89 -14.79
N ALA A 23 11.98 18.61 -14.93
CA ALA A 23 12.45 17.54 -15.84
C ALA A 23 12.51 16.13 -15.21
N ASN A 24 12.24 15.96 -13.91
CA ASN A 24 12.43 14.67 -13.22
C ASN A 24 11.28 14.23 -12.31
N ALA A 25 10.08 14.78 -12.42
CA ALA A 25 8.93 14.19 -11.74
C ALA A 25 8.44 13.00 -12.57
N ASP A 26 8.52 11.80 -12.01
CA ASP A 26 7.95 10.60 -12.63
C ASP A 26 6.44 10.82 -12.85
N THR A 27 5.96 10.48 -14.04
CA THR A 27 4.52 10.50 -14.30
C THR A 27 3.83 9.47 -13.45
N PHE A 28 2.55 9.68 -13.11
CA PHE A 28 1.75 8.69 -12.38
C PHE A 28 1.81 7.31 -13.03
N GLY A 29 1.86 7.23 -14.37
CA GLY A 29 2.01 5.98 -15.10
C GLY A 29 3.30 5.23 -14.77
N GLN A 30 4.43 5.93 -14.72
CA GLN A 30 5.74 5.34 -14.36
C GLN A 30 5.76 4.85 -12.90
N VAL A 31 5.17 5.63 -11.98
CA VAL A 31 5.04 5.22 -10.58
C VAL A 31 4.12 4.01 -10.46
N LEU A 32 2.99 4.02 -11.17
CA LEU A 32 2.06 2.89 -11.19
C LEU A 32 2.73 1.61 -11.69
N ASP A 33 3.50 1.65 -12.79
CA ASP A 33 4.22 0.50 -13.35
C ASP A 33 5.28 -0.05 -12.37
N ARG A 34 5.89 0.82 -11.58
CA ARG A 34 6.86 0.42 -10.54
C ARG A 34 6.21 -0.37 -9.42
N TRP A 35 5.05 0.08 -8.96
CA TRP A 35 4.39 -0.46 -7.77
C TRP A 35 3.23 -1.42 -8.06
N THR A 36 2.76 -1.51 -9.31
CA THR A 36 1.76 -2.48 -9.76
C THR A 36 2.43 -3.56 -10.60
N LYS A 37 2.30 -4.80 -10.18
CA LYS A 37 2.80 -5.97 -10.91
C LYS A 37 1.63 -6.79 -11.42
N SER A 38 1.71 -7.24 -12.68
CA SER A 38 0.69 -8.07 -13.31
C SER A 38 1.22 -9.46 -13.65
N ARG A 39 0.33 -10.45 -13.59
CA ARG A 39 0.53 -11.80 -14.12
C ARG A 39 -0.67 -12.17 -14.95
N LYS A 40 -0.41 -12.57 -16.19
CA LYS A 40 -1.43 -13.01 -17.14
C LYS A 40 -1.23 -14.48 -17.47
N TYR A 41 -2.32 -15.20 -17.43
CA TYR A 41 -2.38 -16.62 -17.79
C TYR A 41 -3.43 -16.78 -18.87
N ILE A 42 -3.10 -17.59 -19.88
CA ILE A 42 -4.00 -17.93 -20.99
C ILE A 42 -4.22 -19.44 -20.92
N GLY A 43 -5.47 -19.87 -20.95
CA GLY A 43 -5.83 -21.26 -20.97
C GLY A 43 -5.40 -21.97 -22.24
N GLU A 44 -5.40 -23.30 -22.25
CA GLU A 44 -5.04 -24.11 -23.40
C GLU A 44 -6.03 -23.95 -24.58
N ASP A 45 -7.27 -23.61 -24.25
CA ASP A 45 -8.33 -23.24 -25.21
C ASP A 45 -8.11 -21.88 -25.90
N LYS A 46 -7.11 -21.09 -25.46
CA LYS A 46 -6.77 -19.73 -25.90
C LYS A 46 -7.90 -18.71 -25.72
N LEU A 47 -9.01 -19.09 -25.13
CA LEU A 47 -10.19 -18.23 -24.87
C LEU A 47 -10.25 -17.85 -23.38
N SER A 48 -9.95 -18.78 -22.51
CA SER A 48 -9.89 -18.55 -21.07
C SER A 48 -8.67 -17.73 -20.72
N ASN A 49 -8.85 -16.72 -19.87
CA ASN A 49 -7.73 -15.94 -19.35
C ASN A 49 -7.95 -15.52 -17.91
N LEU A 50 -6.85 -15.35 -17.20
CA LEU A 50 -6.78 -14.83 -15.85
C LEU A 50 -5.68 -13.76 -15.79
N GLU A 51 -6.04 -12.54 -15.47
CA GLU A 51 -5.10 -11.50 -15.12
C GLU A 51 -5.19 -11.20 -13.62
N ILE A 52 -4.05 -11.17 -12.95
CA ILE A 52 -3.95 -10.78 -11.55
C ILE A 52 -2.97 -9.62 -11.46
N LYS A 53 -3.44 -8.50 -10.89
CA LYS A 53 -2.60 -7.35 -10.56
C LYS A 53 -2.46 -7.24 -9.07
N ALA A 54 -1.27 -6.91 -8.62
CA ALA A 54 -0.99 -6.60 -7.24
C ALA A 54 -0.27 -5.25 -7.15
N THR A 55 -0.83 -4.32 -6.40
CA THR A 55 -0.28 -2.98 -6.18
C THR A 55 0.16 -2.86 -4.73
N TYR A 56 1.45 -2.66 -4.52
CA TYR A 56 2.03 -2.33 -3.22
C TYR A 56 1.84 -0.83 -2.97
N TYR A 57 1.19 -0.47 -1.87
CA TYR A 57 0.97 0.93 -1.50
C TYR A 57 2.20 1.53 -0.81
N SER A 58 3.22 1.86 -1.61
CA SER A 58 4.40 2.59 -1.16
C SER A 58 4.08 4.06 -0.91
N ALA A 59 4.98 4.75 -0.20
CA ALA A 59 4.88 6.19 -0.01
C ALA A 59 4.82 6.93 -1.34
N GLU A 60 5.68 6.56 -2.29
CA GLU A 60 5.74 7.14 -3.63
C GLU A 60 4.43 6.94 -4.40
N PHE A 61 3.88 5.71 -4.38
CA PHE A 61 2.61 5.42 -5.04
C PHE A 61 1.46 6.24 -4.45
N ILE A 62 1.39 6.32 -3.13
CA ILE A 62 0.34 7.04 -2.41
C ILE A 62 0.40 8.54 -2.74
N GLU A 63 1.58 9.15 -2.72
CA GLU A 63 1.74 10.58 -3.08
C GLU A 63 1.33 10.85 -4.51
N ALA A 64 1.83 10.06 -5.46
CA ALA A 64 1.48 10.20 -6.87
C ALA A 64 -0.03 9.98 -7.13
N TYR A 65 -0.65 9.03 -6.41
CA TYR A 65 -2.09 8.80 -6.48
C TYR A 65 -2.91 9.99 -5.97
N ILE A 66 -2.53 10.54 -4.80
CA ILE A 66 -3.21 11.69 -4.20
C ILE A 66 -3.06 12.92 -5.12
N GLN A 67 -1.87 13.15 -5.67
CA GLN A 67 -1.63 14.24 -6.60
C GLN A 67 -2.51 14.09 -7.85
N LYS A 68 -2.55 12.91 -8.46
CA LYS A 68 -3.41 12.63 -9.61
C LYS A 68 -4.89 12.90 -9.30
N GLU A 69 -5.38 12.46 -8.15
CA GLU A 69 -6.77 12.71 -7.74
C GLU A 69 -7.02 14.20 -7.51
N ALA A 70 -6.07 14.91 -6.91
CA ALA A 70 -6.15 16.35 -6.68
C ALA A 70 -6.22 17.12 -8.00
N GLU A 71 -5.40 16.77 -8.97
CA GLU A 71 -5.40 17.37 -10.31
C GLU A 71 -6.70 17.06 -11.07
N ALA A 72 -7.16 15.81 -11.04
CA ALA A 72 -8.37 15.39 -11.74
C ALA A 72 -9.64 16.04 -11.18
N ASN A 73 -9.67 16.33 -9.88
CA ASN A 73 -10.81 16.92 -9.19
C ASN A 73 -10.66 18.42 -8.92
N LEU A 74 -9.55 19.03 -9.38
CA LEU A 74 -9.22 20.46 -9.18
C LEU A 74 -9.26 20.86 -7.69
N TRP A 75 -8.73 20.01 -6.83
CA TRP A 75 -8.71 20.26 -5.38
C TRP A 75 -7.76 21.39 -5.01
N THR A 76 -8.17 22.16 -4.02
CA THR A 76 -7.29 23.06 -3.29
C THR A 76 -6.29 22.25 -2.47
N GLN A 77 -5.20 22.87 -2.02
CA GLN A 77 -4.22 22.21 -1.14
C GLN A 77 -4.88 21.68 0.15
N GLN A 78 -5.84 22.40 0.71
CA GLN A 78 -6.56 21.96 1.91
C GLN A 78 -7.40 20.69 1.65
N GLU A 79 -8.08 20.61 0.53
CA GLU A 79 -8.87 19.42 0.14
C GLU A 79 -7.96 18.21 -0.12
N ALA A 80 -6.82 18.42 -0.78
CA ALA A 80 -5.82 17.38 -0.99
C ALA A 80 -5.24 16.86 0.34
N ASP A 81 -4.93 17.76 1.30
CA ASP A 81 -4.44 17.40 2.63
C ASP A 81 -5.50 16.61 3.43
N ASP A 82 -6.76 17.02 3.36
CA ASP A 82 -7.89 16.34 4.03
C ASP A 82 -8.14 14.96 3.39
N TYR A 83 -8.03 14.84 2.08
CA TYR A 83 -8.11 13.56 1.38
C TYR A 83 -6.94 12.64 1.78
N LYS A 84 -5.72 13.16 1.74
CA LYS A 84 -4.50 12.43 2.16
C LYS A 84 -4.67 11.85 3.55
N TYR A 85 -5.12 12.66 4.51
CA TYR A 85 -5.36 12.21 5.87
C TYR A 85 -6.37 11.04 5.94
N LYS A 86 -7.53 11.18 5.29
CA LYS A 86 -8.56 10.13 5.26
C LYS A 86 -8.04 8.85 4.60
N PHE A 87 -7.31 9.00 3.50
CA PHE A 87 -6.75 7.88 2.74
C PHE A 87 -5.71 7.09 3.55
N LEU A 88 -4.76 7.78 4.18
CA LEU A 88 -3.75 7.15 5.04
C LEU A 88 -4.37 6.44 6.24
N SER A 89 -5.39 7.05 6.86
CA SER A 89 -6.12 6.45 7.98
C SER A 89 -6.88 5.20 7.56
N ALA A 90 -7.50 5.20 6.39
CA ALA A 90 -8.20 4.04 5.85
C ALA A 90 -7.25 2.89 5.49
N LEU A 91 -6.07 3.20 4.99
CA LEU A 91 -5.04 2.22 4.64
C LEU A 91 -4.34 1.61 5.86
N LYS A 92 -4.47 2.20 7.06
CA LYS A 92 -3.74 1.77 8.28
C LYS A 92 -2.22 1.63 8.04
N LEU A 93 -1.65 2.51 7.22
CA LEU A 93 -0.27 2.41 6.72
C LEU A 93 0.77 2.49 7.82
N ASP A 94 0.46 3.17 8.92
CA ASP A 94 1.27 3.26 10.13
C ASP A 94 1.38 1.93 10.90
N GLU A 95 0.41 1.03 10.75
CA GLU A 95 0.37 -0.24 11.46
C GLU A 95 0.58 -1.45 10.55
N MET A 96 0.26 -1.32 9.25
CA MET A 96 0.17 -2.44 8.31
C MET A 96 0.83 -2.13 6.97
N ILE A 97 1.07 -3.19 6.20
CA ILE A 97 1.53 -3.13 4.81
C ILE A 97 0.33 -3.47 3.92
N PRO A 98 -0.32 -2.46 3.29
CA PRO A 98 -1.46 -2.69 2.42
C PRO A 98 -0.99 -3.06 1.01
N ILE A 99 -1.61 -4.10 0.45
CA ILE A 99 -1.45 -4.50 -0.95
C ILE A 99 -2.84 -4.66 -1.55
N GLN A 100 -3.13 -3.94 -2.62
CA GLN A 100 -4.35 -4.18 -3.39
C GLN A 100 -4.12 -5.34 -4.35
N ILE A 101 -5.08 -6.25 -4.42
CA ILE A 101 -5.09 -7.34 -5.38
C ILE A 101 -6.33 -7.21 -6.25
N GLU A 102 -6.13 -7.22 -7.55
CA GLU A 102 -7.18 -7.20 -8.55
C GLU A 102 -7.11 -8.50 -9.37
N PHE A 103 -8.24 -9.16 -9.49
CA PHE A 103 -8.42 -10.33 -10.34
C PHE A 103 -9.36 -9.97 -11.50
N ASN A 104 -8.99 -10.35 -12.71
CA ASN A 104 -9.85 -10.35 -13.87
C ASN A 104 -9.87 -11.77 -14.44
N ASN A 105 -10.94 -12.50 -14.12
CA ASN A 105 -11.06 -13.93 -14.39
C ASN A 105 -12.12 -14.22 -15.45
N ASN A 106 -11.69 -14.54 -16.65
CA ASN A 106 -12.51 -15.06 -17.74
C ASN A 106 -12.27 -16.56 -17.99
N ALA A 107 -11.75 -17.25 -16.97
CA ALA A 107 -11.52 -18.70 -16.98
C ALA A 107 -12.56 -19.40 -16.07
N GLU A 108 -12.22 -20.58 -15.56
CA GLU A 108 -13.04 -21.29 -14.60
C GLU A 108 -13.26 -20.52 -13.32
N THR A 109 -14.34 -20.80 -12.60
CA THR A 109 -14.63 -20.20 -11.32
C THR A 109 -13.49 -20.43 -10.33
N MET A 110 -12.96 -19.36 -9.76
CA MET A 110 -11.91 -19.40 -8.76
C MET A 110 -12.45 -19.58 -7.34
N TYR A 111 -11.67 -20.25 -6.50
CA TYR A 111 -11.94 -20.45 -5.07
C TYR A 111 -10.90 -19.66 -4.26
N MET A 112 -11.33 -18.61 -3.58
CA MET A 112 -10.40 -17.71 -2.88
C MET A 112 -10.50 -17.72 -1.36
N GLY A 113 -11.36 -18.51 -0.78
CA GLY A 113 -11.58 -18.46 0.67
C GLY A 113 -11.13 -19.71 1.44
N PRO A 114 -10.69 -19.57 2.69
CA PRO A 114 -10.35 -18.27 3.35
C PRO A 114 -9.09 -17.65 2.74
N PHE A 115 -9.13 -16.35 2.44
CA PHE A 115 -8.07 -15.71 1.67
C PHE A 115 -6.76 -15.57 2.45
N ASP A 116 -6.82 -15.51 3.78
CA ASP A 116 -5.64 -15.45 4.66
C ASP A 116 -4.70 -16.67 4.52
N ILE A 117 -5.22 -17.82 4.13
CA ILE A 117 -4.38 -18.99 3.84
C ILE A 117 -3.93 -19.08 2.39
N MET A 118 -4.50 -18.25 1.50
CA MET A 118 -4.18 -18.23 0.07
C MET A 118 -3.05 -17.26 -0.27
N ALA A 119 -2.75 -16.29 0.61
CA ALA A 119 -1.73 -15.28 0.40
C ALA A 119 -0.68 -15.29 1.51
N LYS A 120 0.55 -14.97 1.16
CA LYS A 120 1.63 -14.69 2.11
C LYS A 120 2.58 -13.63 1.56
N LEU A 121 3.10 -12.79 2.45
CA LEU A 121 4.16 -11.83 2.14
C LEU A 121 5.48 -12.32 2.73
N THR A 122 6.50 -12.46 1.90
CA THR A 122 7.84 -12.86 2.33
C THR A 122 8.71 -11.62 2.51
N ILE A 123 9.24 -11.44 3.71
CA ILE A 123 10.14 -10.35 4.13
C ILE A 123 11.34 -10.99 4.82
N LYS A 124 12.57 -10.69 4.38
CA LYS A 124 13.80 -11.29 4.96
C LYS A 124 13.71 -12.82 5.10
N ASN A 125 13.24 -13.52 4.07
CA ASN A 125 13.06 -14.98 4.06
C ASN A 125 12.03 -15.55 5.06
N LYS A 126 11.28 -14.69 5.78
CA LYS A 126 10.18 -15.09 6.65
C LYS A 126 8.85 -14.79 5.98
N ALA A 127 7.93 -15.75 6.02
CA ALA A 127 6.61 -15.61 5.44
C ALA A 127 5.59 -15.14 6.49
N TYR A 128 4.81 -14.12 6.15
CA TYR A 128 3.76 -13.54 6.98
C TYR A 128 2.42 -13.75 6.29
N LYS A 129 1.40 -14.14 7.07
CA LYS A 129 0.02 -14.20 6.61
C LYS A 129 -0.64 -12.83 6.68
N PRO A 130 -1.69 -12.59 5.90
CA PRO A 130 -2.53 -11.41 6.11
C PRO A 130 -3.11 -11.40 7.52
N VAL A 131 -3.10 -10.21 8.15
CA VAL A 131 -3.76 -9.97 9.45
C VAL A 131 -5.19 -9.47 9.27
N ASP A 132 -5.44 -8.82 8.12
CA ASP A 132 -6.78 -8.39 7.70
C ASP A 132 -6.86 -8.36 6.16
N TYR A 133 -8.07 -8.45 5.61
CA TYR A 133 -8.30 -8.37 4.17
C TYR A 133 -9.77 -8.12 3.86
N ASP A 134 -10.06 -7.64 2.66
CA ASP A 134 -11.41 -7.48 2.16
C ASP A 134 -12.13 -8.84 2.06
N LYS A 135 -13.16 -9.04 2.88
CA LYS A 135 -13.88 -10.32 2.97
C LYS A 135 -14.60 -10.71 1.68
N ARG A 136 -14.78 -9.77 0.74
CA ARG A 136 -15.28 -10.08 -0.60
C ARG A 136 -14.34 -11.02 -1.37
N LEU A 137 -13.07 -11.15 -0.95
CA LEU A 137 -12.11 -12.10 -1.52
C LEU A 137 -12.36 -13.55 -1.08
N ASN A 138 -13.24 -13.85 -0.12
CA ASN A 138 -13.51 -15.19 0.39
C ASN A 138 -14.45 -16.06 -0.45
N PHE A 139 -14.92 -15.58 -1.60
CA PHE A 139 -15.95 -16.27 -2.36
C PHE A 139 -15.46 -16.80 -3.69
N LYS A 140 -16.20 -17.76 -4.23
CA LYS A 140 -16.10 -18.13 -5.64
C LYS A 140 -16.41 -16.93 -6.51
N PHE A 141 -15.64 -16.71 -7.57
CA PHE A 141 -15.99 -15.67 -8.53
C PHE A 141 -15.46 -15.95 -9.93
N GLN A 142 -16.10 -15.28 -10.88
CA GLN A 142 -15.71 -15.10 -12.26
C GLN A 142 -15.88 -13.62 -12.62
N GLY A 143 -15.11 -13.11 -13.56
CA GLY A 143 -15.11 -11.69 -13.92
C GLY A 143 -14.09 -10.87 -13.11
N LYS A 144 -14.42 -9.63 -12.79
CA LYS A 144 -13.52 -8.71 -12.07
C LYS A 144 -13.83 -8.66 -10.57
N LYS A 145 -12.79 -8.74 -9.74
CA LYS A 145 -12.86 -8.54 -8.29
C LYS A 145 -11.55 -7.95 -7.78
N GLU A 146 -11.68 -7.05 -6.83
CA GLU A 146 -10.52 -6.41 -6.19
C GLU A 146 -10.75 -6.26 -4.68
N GLY A 147 -9.65 -6.14 -3.94
CA GLY A 147 -9.70 -5.92 -2.50
C GLY A 147 -8.33 -5.65 -1.92
N LEU A 148 -8.30 -4.99 -0.77
CA LEU A 148 -7.09 -4.74 0.01
C LEU A 148 -6.79 -5.94 0.90
N VAL A 149 -5.51 -6.23 1.02
CA VAL A 149 -4.95 -7.26 1.89
C VAL A 149 -3.87 -6.61 2.73
N TYR A 150 -3.93 -6.78 4.05
CA TYR A 150 -3.07 -6.13 5.01
C TYR A 150 -2.13 -7.13 5.67
N PHE A 151 -0.85 -6.87 5.61
CA PHE A 151 0.17 -7.66 6.28
C PHE A 151 0.74 -6.91 7.49
N PRO A 152 1.32 -7.61 8.48
CA PRO A 152 1.90 -6.94 9.64
C PRO A 152 3.10 -6.09 9.23
N ARG A 153 3.19 -4.87 9.78
CA ARG A 153 4.34 -3.99 9.59
C ARG A 153 5.39 -4.21 10.67
N TYR A 154 4.96 -4.56 11.87
CA TYR A 154 5.84 -4.73 13.02
C TYR A 154 5.91 -6.19 13.46
N ASP A 155 7.06 -6.59 13.94
CA ASP A 155 7.24 -7.88 14.62
C ASP A 155 6.51 -7.85 15.96
N GLU A 156 5.62 -8.81 16.18
CA GLU A 156 4.75 -8.86 17.37
C GLU A 156 5.54 -8.95 18.70
N LYS A 157 6.75 -9.56 18.67
CA LYS A 157 7.56 -9.78 19.87
C LYS A 157 8.48 -8.61 20.18
N THR A 158 9.06 -8.00 19.14
CA THR A 158 10.10 -6.99 19.30
C THR A 158 9.60 -5.57 19.03
N GLY A 159 8.44 -5.42 18.39
CA GLY A 159 7.92 -4.12 17.96
C GLY A 159 8.72 -3.44 16.85
N LYS A 160 9.72 -4.12 16.25
CA LYS A 160 10.55 -3.56 15.19
C LYS A 160 9.83 -3.59 13.85
N ASP A 161 10.05 -2.56 13.03
CA ASP A 161 9.55 -2.53 11.66
C ASP A 161 10.16 -3.69 10.83
N LEU A 162 9.33 -4.53 10.26
CA LEU A 162 9.74 -5.67 9.45
C LEU A 162 10.44 -5.26 8.15
N LEU A 163 10.17 -4.05 7.67
CA LEU A 163 10.77 -3.51 6.44
C LEU A 163 12.11 -2.79 6.69
N GLU A 164 12.52 -2.60 7.93
CA GLU A 164 13.80 -1.97 8.24
C GLU A 164 14.97 -2.72 7.59
N GLY A 165 15.71 -2.04 6.68
CA GLY A 165 16.84 -2.59 5.94
C GLY A 165 16.45 -3.68 4.91
N VAL A 166 15.22 -3.79 4.52
CA VAL A 166 14.73 -4.72 3.49
C VAL A 166 14.87 -4.09 2.11
N LYS A 167 15.43 -4.86 1.16
CA LYS A 167 15.50 -4.43 -0.23
C LYS A 167 14.29 -4.86 -1.04
N THR A 168 13.80 -6.08 -0.80
CA THR A 168 12.71 -6.64 -1.59
C THR A 168 11.70 -7.37 -0.74
N VAL A 169 10.43 -7.31 -1.17
CA VAL A 169 9.34 -8.10 -0.61
C VAL A 169 8.67 -8.92 -1.72
N THR A 170 8.17 -10.10 -1.40
CA THR A 170 7.48 -10.97 -2.35
C THR A 170 6.12 -11.36 -1.82
N LEU A 171 5.05 -10.96 -2.52
CA LEU A 171 3.72 -11.51 -2.32
C LEU A 171 3.63 -12.82 -3.11
N GLU A 172 3.19 -13.88 -2.46
CA GLU A 172 2.88 -15.16 -3.10
C GLU A 172 1.42 -15.52 -2.87
N LEU A 173 0.71 -15.80 -3.96
CA LEU A 173 -0.60 -16.41 -3.93
C LEU A 173 -0.47 -17.90 -4.23
N ARG A 174 -1.16 -18.74 -3.46
CA ARG A 174 -1.11 -20.20 -3.63
C ARG A 174 -1.75 -20.61 -4.95
N SER A 175 -1.20 -21.62 -5.57
CA SER A 175 -1.72 -22.21 -6.81
C SER A 175 -3.16 -22.72 -6.68
N ALA A 176 -3.60 -23.05 -5.45
CA ALA A 176 -4.97 -23.46 -5.16
C ALA A 176 -6.05 -22.43 -5.56
N ILE A 177 -5.69 -21.17 -5.77
CA ILE A 177 -6.61 -20.13 -6.25
C ILE A 177 -7.12 -20.45 -7.66
N ALA A 178 -6.24 -20.87 -8.55
CA ALA A 178 -6.55 -21.18 -9.96
C ALA A 178 -5.65 -22.29 -10.49
N PRO A 179 -5.76 -23.52 -9.98
CA PRO A 179 -4.80 -24.58 -10.22
C PRO A 179 -4.68 -24.99 -11.69
N THR A 180 -5.78 -25.00 -12.42
CA THR A 180 -5.83 -25.39 -13.84
C THR A 180 -5.03 -24.40 -14.68
N ILE A 181 -5.37 -23.12 -14.63
CA ILE A 181 -4.78 -22.10 -15.51
C ILE A 181 -3.34 -21.75 -15.11
N THR A 182 -2.98 -21.87 -13.83
CA THR A 182 -1.61 -21.65 -13.33
C THR A 182 -0.74 -22.90 -13.41
N LYS A 183 -1.28 -24.03 -13.89
CA LYS A 183 -0.60 -25.34 -13.96
C LYS A 183 -0.01 -25.75 -12.60
N GLY A 184 -0.74 -25.48 -11.52
CA GLY A 184 -0.32 -25.78 -10.16
C GLY A 184 0.84 -24.94 -9.62
N GLN A 185 1.24 -23.87 -10.32
CA GLN A 185 2.33 -23.00 -9.87
C GLN A 185 1.83 -21.85 -9.00
N PRO A 186 2.55 -21.48 -7.95
CA PRO A 186 2.23 -20.30 -7.15
C PRO A 186 2.48 -19.02 -7.96
N ILE A 187 1.68 -18.01 -7.69
CA ILE A 187 1.74 -16.71 -8.36
C ILE A 187 2.54 -15.75 -7.50
N LYS A 188 3.61 -15.15 -8.03
CA LYS A 188 4.55 -14.32 -7.27
C LYS A 188 4.64 -12.92 -7.85
N PHE A 189 4.66 -11.94 -6.94
CA PHE A 189 4.87 -10.52 -7.21
C PHE A 189 6.01 -10.01 -6.34
N LEU A 190 7.02 -9.39 -6.97
CA LEU A 190 8.22 -8.88 -6.31
C LEU A 190 8.26 -7.36 -6.44
N TRP A 191 8.54 -6.67 -5.32
CA TRP A 191 8.81 -5.23 -5.31
C TRP A 191 10.17 -4.96 -4.67
N ASP A 192 10.87 -3.97 -5.22
CA ASP A 192 11.98 -3.31 -4.57
C ASP A 192 11.40 -2.23 -3.64
N VAL A 193 11.63 -2.39 -2.33
CA VAL A 193 11.16 -1.48 -1.29
C VAL A 193 12.30 -0.73 -0.60
N SER A 194 13.52 -0.81 -1.16
CA SER A 194 14.73 -0.22 -0.56
C SER A 194 14.64 1.28 -0.33
N ASN A 195 13.86 1.98 -1.16
CA ASN A 195 13.65 3.43 -1.11
C ASN A 195 12.25 3.82 -0.60
N ASP A 196 11.43 2.83 -0.19
CA ASP A 196 10.11 3.11 0.36
C ASP A 196 10.22 3.61 1.80
N ASP A 197 9.81 4.85 2.02
CA ASP A 197 9.84 5.51 3.32
C ASP A 197 8.46 6.10 3.64
N PRO A 198 7.58 5.32 4.28
CA PRO A 198 6.25 5.79 4.64
C PRO A 198 6.23 7.01 5.56
N GLN A 199 7.31 7.29 6.29
CA GLN A 199 7.37 8.47 7.16
C GLN A 199 7.30 9.78 6.38
N LYS A 200 7.69 9.77 5.10
CA LYS A 200 7.56 10.94 4.20
C LYS A 200 6.11 11.38 4.01
N LEU A 201 5.16 10.45 4.11
CA LEU A 201 3.73 10.75 3.98
C LEU A 201 3.19 11.53 5.18
N TYR A 202 3.83 11.39 6.33
CA TYR A 202 3.42 12.00 7.59
C TYR A 202 4.18 13.30 7.83
N GLN A 203 3.98 14.30 6.94
CA GLN A 203 4.57 15.63 7.07
C GLN A 203 3.49 16.70 7.17
N GLY A 204 3.81 17.84 7.81
CA GLY A 204 2.90 18.97 7.96
C GLY A 204 1.67 18.69 8.82
N LYS A 205 0.53 19.30 8.47
CA LYS A 205 -0.73 19.19 9.22
C LYS A 205 -1.28 17.77 9.25
N THR A 206 -1.12 17.02 8.18
CA THR A 206 -1.56 15.61 8.08
C THR A 206 -0.83 14.75 9.11
N ALA A 207 0.48 14.95 9.29
CA ALA A 207 1.27 14.25 10.30
C ALA A 207 0.75 14.46 11.71
N ALA A 208 0.51 15.71 12.10
CA ALA A 208 0.02 16.04 13.43
C ALA A 208 -1.36 15.39 13.72
N ARG A 209 -2.26 15.35 12.73
CA ARG A 209 -3.58 14.71 12.86
C ARG A 209 -3.47 13.20 13.00
N VAL A 210 -2.69 12.54 12.13
CA VAL A 210 -2.50 11.07 12.20
C VAL A 210 -1.83 10.66 13.52
N GLU A 211 -0.79 11.39 13.95
CA GLU A 211 -0.11 11.09 15.22
C GLU A 211 -1.04 11.31 16.42
N THR A 212 -1.85 12.36 16.41
CA THR A 212 -2.86 12.60 17.44
C THR A 212 -3.85 11.43 17.53
N ASP A 213 -4.39 10.98 16.41
CA ASP A 213 -5.32 9.85 16.38
C ASP A 213 -4.68 8.54 16.84
N ARG A 214 -3.43 8.31 16.44
CA ARG A 214 -2.64 7.14 16.87
C ARG A 214 -2.46 7.15 18.39
N LEU A 215 -2.09 8.31 18.96
CA LEU A 215 -1.91 8.45 20.39
C LEU A 215 -3.24 8.27 21.15
N LEU A 216 -4.34 8.80 20.63
CA LEU A 216 -5.67 8.61 21.22
C LEU A 216 -6.09 7.15 21.23
N LYS A 217 -5.94 6.44 20.10
CA LYS A 217 -6.22 4.99 20.02
C LYS A 217 -5.36 4.17 20.98
N ARG A 218 -4.07 4.53 21.10
CA ARG A 218 -3.17 3.87 22.04
C ARG A 218 -3.57 4.11 23.49
N LEU A 219 -3.95 5.31 23.82
CA LEU A 219 -4.46 5.65 25.16
C LEU A 219 -5.76 4.89 25.49
N GLU A 220 -6.66 4.78 24.53
CA GLU A 220 -7.92 4.05 24.71
C GLU A 220 -7.64 2.54 24.94
N LYS A 221 -6.75 1.95 24.15
CA LYS A 221 -6.31 0.56 24.35
C LYS A 221 -5.70 0.36 25.73
N LEU A 222 -4.75 1.21 26.14
CA LEU A 222 -4.11 1.10 27.46
C LEU A 222 -5.11 1.26 28.61
N ARG A 223 -6.11 2.12 28.48
CA ARG A 223 -7.18 2.25 29.46
C ARG A 223 -8.01 0.98 29.57
N LYS A 224 -8.32 0.37 28.43
CA LYS A 224 -9.05 -0.91 28.40
C LYS A 224 -8.26 -2.05 29.03
N ASP A 225 -6.99 -2.20 28.63
CA ASP A 225 -6.09 -3.23 29.16
C ASP A 225 -5.93 -3.06 30.69
N LYS A 226 -5.77 -1.83 31.17
CA LYS A 226 -5.69 -1.50 32.59
C LYS A 226 -6.99 -1.88 33.35
N ALA A 227 -8.14 -1.54 32.78
CA ALA A 227 -9.43 -1.88 33.41
C ALA A 227 -9.64 -3.41 33.48
N GLU A 228 -9.21 -4.15 32.46
CA GLU A 228 -9.25 -5.62 32.45
C GLU A 228 -8.31 -6.21 33.53
N GLU A 229 -7.12 -5.66 33.71
CA GLU A 229 -6.18 -6.10 34.75
C GLU A 229 -6.69 -5.77 36.18
N GLU A 230 -7.23 -4.58 36.37
CA GLU A 230 -7.85 -4.17 37.65
C GLU A 230 -9.04 -5.09 38.01
N ALA A 231 -9.86 -5.45 37.05
CA ALA A 231 -10.97 -6.38 37.24
C ALA A 231 -10.49 -7.78 37.64
N LYS A 232 -9.43 -8.28 36.99
CA LYS A 232 -8.79 -9.57 37.34
C LYS A 232 -8.21 -9.54 38.76
N LEU A 233 -7.51 -8.46 39.11
CA LEU A 233 -6.92 -8.28 40.44
C LEU A 233 -7.99 -8.28 41.54
N LYS A 234 -9.10 -7.58 41.28
CA LYS A 234 -10.23 -7.56 42.22
C LYS A 234 -10.83 -8.95 42.39
N ALA A 235 -11.05 -9.70 41.30
CA ALA A 235 -11.58 -11.05 41.37
C ALA A 235 -10.68 -12.03 42.16
N ILE A 236 -9.35 -11.82 42.12
CA ILE A 236 -8.39 -12.62 42.91
C ILE A 236 -8.45 -12.25 44.39
N ASN A 237 -8.62 -10.96 44.71
CA ASN A 237 -8.68 -10.51 46.11
C ASN A 237 -9.99 -10.82 46.78
N ASP A 238 -11.08 -11.05 46.03
CA ASP A 238 -12.41 -11.36 46.53
C ASP A 238 -12.64 -12.89 46.62
N ALA A 239 -11.68 -13.72 46.20
CA ALA A 239 -11.70 -15.18 46.25
C ALA A 239 -10.93 -15.75 47.43
#